data_aab60748289a58d4ea9c2fe6a3a211cd
#
_entry.id   aab60748289a58d4ea9c2fe6a3a211cd
#
_cell.length_a   1.000
_cell.length_b   1.000
_cell.length_c   1.000
_cell.angle_alpha   90.00
_cell.angle_beta   90.00
_cell.angle_gamma   90.00
#
_symmetry.space_group_name_H-M   'P 1'
#
loop_
_entity.id
_entity.type
_entity.pdbx_description
1 polymer ?
#
loop_
_entity_poly.entity_id
_entity_poly.type
_entity_poly.pdbx_seq_one_letter_code
_entity_poly.pdbx_strand_id
1 'polypeptide(L)'
;MAKIKKVRYFTKERKALISKENRKKYDKYLNSNIIKNRDVKDTTYKVYSNYMDQFLVYLAEKWSNIDLYSEEFMEDAVDIMEGYISFCQDVLFNNKKVINTKLSTVSSFYLWSLKRGYIDKHPFDKKLDRMKGANEEKIINSYYLDDEQMNLITETLKTDPKFDIQDKLIWSIMLDSANRIGAISKLTIQALDLENMVFNDIREKRGYKVEVAFNDYSKELILEWLEMRKEMDNLEVDSLFITKYGGEYRQMSKGTIQDRVTKIGEILGLDDFHAHCIRKTALNDIYVKTGDLSLAAEMGNHKSVETTRSSYIKPQTKAEVRQKIIKMKQKMQESKKKD
;
A
#
# COMPACT_ATOMS: atom_id res chain seq x y z
N MET A 1 -20.42 7.85 2.17
CA MET A 1 -19.79 6.55 1.83
C MET A 1 -19.91 5.63 3.03
N ALA A 2 -20.27 4.35 2.85
CA ALA A 2 -20.37 3.42 3.96
C ALA A 2 -18.96 3.13 4.52
N LYS A 3 -18.74 3.44 5.81
CA LYS A 3 -17.49 3.08 6.50
C LYS A 3 -17.38 1.56 6.57
N ILE A 4 -16.23 1.00 6.20
CA ILE A 4 -15.95 -0.44 6.37
C ILE A 4 -16.05 -0.76 7.85
N LYS A 5 -17.02 -1.60 8.22
CA LYS A 5 -17.18 -2.05 9.60
C LYS A 5 -16.01 -2.95 9.99
N LYS A 6 -15.10 -2.47 10.82
CA LYS A 6 -14.01 -3.30 11.37
C LYS A 6 -14.60 -4.22 12.43
N VAL A 7 -14.74 -5.49 12.12
CA VAL A 7 -15.18 -6.51 13.08
C VAL A 7 -13.96 -7.11 13.77
N ARG A 8 -13.88 -6.96 15.09
CA ARG A 8 -12.84 -7.59 15.92
C ARG A 8 -13.23 -9.03 16.24
N TYR A 9 -13.16 -9.90 15.25
CA TYR A 9 -13.57 -11.30 15.40
C TYR A 9 -12.44 -12.18 16.01
N PHE A 10 -11.19 -11.97 15.61
CA PHE A 10 -10.05 -12.84 15.98
C PHE A 10 -9.39 -12.36 17.26
N THR A 11 -9.93 -12.77 18.41
CA THR A 11 -9.38 -12.50 19.74
C THR A 11 -8.31 -13.54 20.11
N LYS A 12 -7.59 -13.32 21.23
CA LYS A 12 -6.60 -14.27 21.74
C LYS A 12 -7.27 -15.60 22.12
N GLU A 13 -8.47 -15.53 22.71
CA GLU A 13 -9.26 -16.68 23.14
C GLU A 13 -9.65 -17.56 21.95
N ARG A 14 -10.16 -16.96 20.85
CA ARG A 14 -10.48 -17.71 19.64
C ARG A 14 -9.27 -18.32 18.96
N LYS A 15 -8.14 -17.61 18.95
CA LYS A 15 -6.88 -18.17 18.43
C LYS A 15 -6.36 -19.34 19.29
N ALA A 16 -6.68 -19.37 20.58
CA ALA A 16 -6.34 -20.50 21.46
C ALA A 16 -7.11 -21.78 21.15
N LEU A 17 -8.23 -21.69 20.39
CA LEU A 17 -9.00 -22.86 19.94
C LEU A 17 -8.31 -23.63 18.81
N ILE A 18 -7.32 -23.04 18.14
CA ILE A 18 -6.62 -23.66 17.02
C ILE A 18 -5.86 -24.91 17.47
N SER A 19 -6.06 -26.03 16.76
CA SER A 19 -5.32 -27.26 16.98
C SER A 19 -3.81 -27.05 16.87
N LYS A 20 -3.06 -27.58 17.85
CA LYS A 20 -1.59 -27.52 17.85
C LYS A 20 -0.98 -28.22 16.64
N GLU A 21 -1.58 -29.32 16.19
CA GLU A 21 -1.15 -30.08 15.01
C GLU A 21 -1.29 -29.26 13.74
N ASN A 22 -2.45 -28.67 13.49
CA ASN A 22 -2.69 -27.81 12.33
C ASN A 22 -1.76 -26.61 12.35
N ARG A 23 -1.58 -25.98 13.52
CA ARG A 23 -0.64 -24.88 13.67
C ARG A 23 0.79 -25.28 13.34
N LYS A 24 1.26 -26.40 13.84
CA LYS A 24 2.61 -26.94 13.58
C LYS A 24 2.83 -27.21 12.08
N LYS A 25 1.83 -27.75 11.37
CA LYS A 25 1.90 -27.97 9.92
C LYS A 25 2.11 -26.67 9.17
N TYR A 26 1.33 -25.65 9.52
CA TYR A 26 1.43 -24.34 8.87
C TYR A 26 2.75 -23.60 9.22
N ASP A 27 3.20 -23.66 10.45
CA ASP A 27 4.48 -23.06 10.87
C ASP A 27 5.66 -23.69 10.12
N LYS A 28 5.61 -24.99 9.84
CA LYS A 28 6.60 -25.68 9.00
C LYS A 28 6.63 -25.13 7.57
N TYR A 29 5.46 -24.83 6.99
CA TYR A 29 5.35 -24.15 5.71
C TYR A 29 5.95 -22.74 5.75
N LEU A 30 5.57 -21.92 6.73
CA LEU A 30 6.08 -20.56 6.88
C LEU A 30 7.61 -20.53 7.01
N ASN A 31 8.16 -21.36 7.90
CA ASN A 31 9.59 -21.45 8.13
C ASN A 31 10.33 -21.88 6.86
N SER A 32 9.79 -22.86 6.11
CA SER A 32 10.38 -23.28 4.82
C SER A 32 10.43 -22.15 3.79
N ASN A 33 9.41 -21.28 3.75
CA ASN A 33 9.37 -20.13 2.84
C ASN A 33 10.27 -18.98 3.31
N ILE A 34 10.37 -18.73 4.62
CA ILE A 34 11.26 -17.72 5.19
C ILE A 34 12.73 -18.06 4.86
N ILE A 35 13.12 -19.32 4.99
CA ILE A 35 14.47 -19.77 4.66
C ILE A 35 14.80 -19.54 3.18
N LYS A 36 13.84 -19.77 2.28
CA LYS A 36 14.05 -19.64 0.83
C LYS A 36 14.03 -18.19 0.32
N ASN A 37 13.26 -17.35 0.96
CA ASN A 37 12.96 -15.99 0.48
C ASN A 37 13.36 -14.96 1.54
N ARG A 38 14.62 -14.91 1.93
CA ARG A 38 15.15 -13.95 2.93
C ARG A 38 14.86 -12.49 2.58
N ASP A 39 14.61 -12.18 1.31
CA ASP A 39 14.25 -10.84 0.84
C ASP A 39 12.77 -10.48 1.03
N VAL A 40 11.91 -11.46 1.35
CA VAL A 40 10.49 -11.19 1.62
C VAL A 40 10.36 -10.65 3.04
N LYS A 41 9.82 -9.43 3.13
CA LYS A 41 9.68 -8.76 4.42
C LYS A 41 8.78 -9.53 5.39
N ASP A 42 9.11 -9.49 6.66
CA ASP A 42 8.31 -10.01 7.79
C ASP A 42 6.84 -9.62 7.74
N THR A 43 6.52 -8.44 7.15
CA THR A 43 5.14 -7.98 6.97
C THR A 43 4.31 -8.88 6.07
N THR A 44 4.90 -9.49 5.04
CA THR A 44 4.17 -10.41 4.15
C THR A 44 3.85 -11.71 4.87
N TYR A 45 4.82 -12.26 5.61
CA TYR A 45 4.62 -13.45 6.42
C TYR A 45 3.60 -13.21 7.54
N LYS A 46 3.63 -12.04 8.20
CA LYS A 46 2.63 -11.65 9.20
C LYS A 46 1.21 -11.61 8.61
N VAL A 47 1.04 -11.09 7.39
CA VAL A 47 -0.28 -11.07 6.72
C VAL A 47 -0.75 -12.49 6.39
N TYR A 48 0.11 -13.32 5.80
CA TYR A 48 -0.25 -14.70 5.50
C TYR A 48 -0.52 -15.52 6.77
N SER A 49 0.30 -15.37 7.81
CA SER A 49 0.05 -16.01 9.10
C SER A 49 -1.29 -15.57 9.69
N ASN A 50 -1.62 -14.29 9.63
CA ASN A 50 -2.90 -13.79 10.13
C ASN A 50 -4.09 -14.32 9.32
N TYR A 51 -3.98 -14.43 8.00
CA TYR A 51 -5.06 -15.01 7.17
C TYR A 51 -5.22 -16.50 7.41
N MET A 52 -4.14 -17.24 7.61
CA MET A 52 -4.23 -18.65 7.97
C MET A 52 -4.78 -18.86 9.39
N ASP A 53 -4.40 -18.01 10.36
CA ASP A 53 -5.03 -18.02 11.69
C ASP A 53 -6.56 -17.89 11.59
N GLN A 54 -7.04 -17.02 10.70
CA GLN A 54 -8.46 -16.83 10.48
C GLN A 54 -9.13 -18.08 9.93
N PHE A 55 -8.48 -18.77 9.01
CA PHE A 55 -8.97 -20.04 8.48
C PHE A 55 -8.95 -21.15 9.54
N LEU A 56 -7.87 -21.24 10.32
CA LEU A 56 -7.76 -22.24 11.39
C LEU A 56 -8.77 -22.01 12.52
N VAL A 57 -9.08 -20.75 12.86
CA VAL A 57 -10.17 -20.44 13.81
C VAL A 57 -11.53 -20.87 13.23
N TYR A 58 -11.77 -20.63 11.95
CA TYR A 58 -12.98 -21.11 11.28
C TYR A 58 -13.09 -22.64 11.35
N LEU A 59 -12.00 -23.37 11.11
CA LEU A 59 -11.98 -24.83 11.23
C LEU A 59 -12.22 -25.28 12.67
N ALA A 60 -11.67 -24.59 13.66
CA ALA A 60 -11.88 -24.89 15.06
C ALA A 60 -13.35 -24.73 15.48
N GLU A 61 -14.02 -23.70 15.00
CA GLU A 61 -15.40 -23.37 15.38
C GLU A 61 -16.46 -24.13 14.59
N LYS A 62 -16.18 -24.50 13.35
CA LYS A 62 -17.18 -25.07 12.42
C LYS A 62 -16.92 -26.53 12.04
N TRP A 63 -15.66 -26.97 12.16
CA TRP A 63 -15.20 -28.27 11.69
C TRP A 63 -14.37 -29.01 12.74
N SER A 64 -14.62 -28.75 14.01
CA SER A 64 -14.00 -29.43 15.18
C SER A 64 -12.47 -29.60 15.09
N ASN A 65 -11.78 -28.59 14.52
CA ASN A 65 -10.34 -28.64 14.25
C ASN A 65 -9.91 -29.78 13.30
N ILE A 66 -10.73 -30.11 12.31
CA ILE A 66 -10.38 -31.12 11.31
C ILE A 66 -8.91 -31.02 10.88
N ASP A 67 -8.23 -32.14 10.78
CA ASP A 67 -6.80 -32.16 10.44
C ASP A 67 -6.59 -31.78 8.98
N LEU A 68 -5.65 -30.84 8.70
CA LEU A 68 -5.41 -30.31 7.35
C LEU A 68 -4.96 -31.35 6.33
N TYR A 69 -4.54 -32.54 6.76
CA TYR A 69 -4.08 -33.64 5.88
C TYR A 69 -4.96 -34.89 6.00
N SER A 70 -6.06 -34.87 6.77
CA SER A 70 -6.96 -36.00 6.88
C SER A 70 -7.70 -36.29 5.58
N GLU A 71 -8.10 -37.54 5.38
CA GLU A 71 -8.95 -37.94 4.26
C GLU A 71 -10.29 -37.18 4.28
N GLU A 72 -10.89 -37.03 5.47
CA GLU A 72 -12.10 -36.27 5.67
C GLU A 72 -11.97 -34.81 5.17
N PHE A 73 -10.85 -34.12 5.49
CA PHE A 73 -10.62 -32.79 4.94
C PHE A 73 -10.48 -32.83 3.42
N MET A 74 -9.80 -33.82 2.87
CA MET A 74 -9.56 -33.95 1.42
C MET A 74 -10.86 -34.22 0.65
N GLU A 75 -11.82 -34.90 1.24
CA GLU A 75 -13.14 -35.16 0.68
C GLU A 75 -14.02 -33.92 0.73
N ASP A 76 -14.09 -33.25 1.89
CA ASP A 76 -14.98 -32.12 2.14
C ASP A 76 -14.34 -30.75 1.81
N ALA A 77 -13.14 -30.73 1.23
CA ALA A 77 -12.36 -29.50 1.06
C ALA A 77 -13.09 -28.38 0.29
N VAL A 78 -13.90 -28.72 -0.68
CA VAL A 78 -14.67 -27.72 -1.47
C VAL A 78 -15.74 -27.10 -0.57
N ASP A 79 -16.51 -27.90 0.14
CA ASP A 79 -17.59 -27.45 1.03
C ASP A 79 -17.03 -26.62 2.20
N ILE A 80 -15.89 -27.05 2.76
CA ILE A 80 -15.15 -26.30 3.78
C ILE A 80 -14.77 -24.92 3.26
N MET A 81 -14.24 -24.84 2.05
CA MET A 81 -13.77 -23.58 1.47
C MET A 81 -14.94 -22.67 1.03
N GLU A 82 -16.04 -23.21 0.53
CA GLU A 82 -17.26 -22.45 0.23
C GLU A 82 -17.89 -21.89 1.51
N GLY A 83 -17.97 -22.71 2.55
CA GLY A 83 -18.40 -22.25 3.87
C GLY A 83 -17.48 -21.17 4.46
N TYR A 84 -16.15 -21.27 4.22
CA TYR A 84 -15.22 -20.21 4.59
C TYR A 84 -15.39 -18.92 3.80
N ILE A 85 -15.74 -19.00 2.51
CA ILE A 85 -16.10 -17.83 1.70
C ILE A 85 -17.31 -17.14 2.29
N SER A 86 -18.41 -17.86 2.56
CA SER A 86 -19.63 -17.31 3.18
C SER A 86 -19.31 -16.68 4.55
N PHE A 87 -18.54 -17.36 5.37
CA PHE A 87 -18.06 -16.81 6.65
C PHE A 87 -17.27 -15.49 6.48
N CYS A 88 -16.42 -15.41 5.46
CA CYS A 88 -15.68 -14.18 5.17
C CYS A 88 -16.59 -13.05 4.70
N GLN A 89 -17.66 -13.36 3.96
CA GLN A 89 -18.64 -12.39 3.48
C GLN A 89 -19.57 -11.91 4.59
N ASP A 90 -20.21 -12.83 5.28
CA ASP A 90 -21.37 -12.57 6.13
C ASP A 90 -20.99 -12.21 7.56
N VAL A 91 -19.89 -12.77 8.06
CA VAL A 91 -19.41 -12.54 9.44
C VAL A 91 -18.28 -11.51 9.49
N LEU A 92 -17.34 -11.59 8.55
CA LEU A 92 -16.18 -10.71 8.53
C LEU A 92 -16.35 -9.48 7.64
N PHE A 93 -17.41 -9.42 6.83
CA PHE A 93 -17.71 -8.35 5.87
C PHE A 93 -16.52 -8.02 4.96
N ASN A 94 -15.81 -9.06 4.51
CA ASN A 94 -14.68 -8.89 3.64
C ASN A 94 -15.11 -8.66 2.18
N ASN A 95 -14.40 -7.79 1.47
CA ASN A 95 -14.58 -7.65 0.03
C ASN A 95 -13.96 -8.84 -0.74
N LYS A 96 -14.38 -9.02 -2.00
CA LYS A 96 -13.95 -10.12 -2.87
C LYS A 96 -12.43 -10.24 -2.99
N LYS A 97 -11.72 -9.12 -3.05
CA LYS A 97 -10.24 -9.10 -3.17
C LYS A 97 -9.55 -9.66 -1.94
N VAL A 98 -10.03 -9.32 -0.74
CA VAL A 98 -9.53 -9.87 0.52
C VAL A 98 -9.82 -11.35 0.61
N ILE A 99 -11.03 -11.79 0.23
CA ILE A 99 -11.42 -13.20 0.20
C ILE A 99 -10.49 -13.98 -0.73
N ASN A 100 -10.30 -13.52 -1.97
CA ASN A 100 -9.37 -14.15 -2.91
C ASN A 100 -7.94 -14.25 -2.38
N THR A 101 -7.48 -13.26 -1.60
CA THR A 101 -6.16 -13.30 -0.95
C THR A 101 -6.10 -14.37 0.14
N LYS A 102 -7.16 -14.51 0.93
CA LYS A 102 -7.26 -15.56 1.95
C LYS A 102 -7.29 -16.96 1.32
N LEU A 103 -8.07 -17.15 0.26
CA LEU A 103 -8.08 -18.41 -0.51
C LEU A 103 -6.70 -18.74 -1.07
N SER A 104 -5.99 -17.73 -1.59
CA SER A 104 -4.61 -17.90 -2.07
C SER A 104 -3.66 -18.31 -0.95
N THR A 105 -3.85 -17.82 0.26
CA THR A 105 -3.02 -18.18 1.42
C THR A 105 -3.16 -19.67 1.74
N VAL A 106 -4.40 -20.18 1.80
CA VAL A 106 -4.68 -21.60 2.04
C VAL A 106 -4.19 -22.46 0.89
N SER A 107 -4.49 -22.08 -0.36
CA SER A 107 -4.04 -22.82 -1.55
C SER A 107 -2.49 -22.90 -1.63
N SER A 108 -1.78 -21.84 -1.28
CA SER A 108 -0.31 -21.84 -1.29
C SER A 108 0.30 -22.84 -0.30
N PHE A 109 -0.35 -23.03 0.86
CA PHE A 109 0.04 -24.06 1.82
C PHE A 109 -0.15 -25.47 1.22
N TYR A 110 -1.28 -25.75 0.58
CA TYR A 110 -1.53 -27.07 -0.04
C TYR A 110 -0.65 -27.32 -1.27
N LEU A 111 -0.34 -26.31 -2.08
CA LEU A 111 0.64 -26.43 -3.17
C LEU A 111 2.04 -26.78 -2.65
N TRP A 112 2.45 -26.18 -1.52
CA TRP A 112 3.71 -26.54 -0.90
C TRP A 112 3.67 -27.95 -0.30
N SER A 113 2.56 -28.34 0.33
CA SER A 113 2.36 -29.66 0.91
C SER A 113 2.41 -30.76 -0.15
N LEU A 114 1.79 -30.54 -1.32
CA LEU A 114 1.84 -31.42 -2.48
C LEU A 114 3.28 -31.58 -2.99
N LYS A 115 4.02 -30.47 -3.18
CA LYS A 115 5.43 -30.48 -3.61
C LYS A 115 6.35 -31.21 -2.64
N ARG A 116 5.97 -31.37 -1.38
CA ARG A 116 6.72 -32.04 -0.32
C ARG A 116 6.27 -33.47 -0.10
N GLY A 117 5.26 -33.95 -0.82
CA GLY A 117 4.72 -35.31 -0.66
C GLY A 117 3.97 -35.52 0.66
N TYR A 118 3.45 -34.46 1.29
CA TYR A 118 2.59 -34.60 2.47
C TYR A 118 1.15 -34.95 2.09
N ILE A 119 0.79 -34.71 0.87
CA ILE A 119 -0.50 -35.01 0.23
C ILE A 119 -0.25 -35.41 -1.22
N ASP A 120 -1.13 -36.26 -1.78
CA ASP A 120 -1.00 -36.76 -3.16
C ASP A 120 -1.70 -35.85 -4.18
N LYS A 121 -2.69 -35.08 -3.75
CA LYS A 121 -3.45 -34.14 -4.60
C LYS A 121 -3.79 -32.89 -3.84
N HIS A 122 -3.90 -31.77 -4.55
CA HIS A 122 -4.40 -30.52 -3.98
C HIS A 122 -5.91 -30.64 -3.71
N PRO A 123 -6.42 -30.32 -2.49
CA PRO A 123 -7.78 -30.66 -2.13
C PRO A 123 -8.85 -29.96 -2.95
N PHE A 124 -8.62 -28.70 -3.35
CA PHE A 124 -9.59 -27.88 -4.07
C PHE A 124 -9.05 -27.15 -5.31
N ASP A 125 -7.85 -27.48 -5.82
CA ASP A 125 -7.35 -26.86 -7.07
C ASP A 125 -8.28 -27.21 -8.24
N LYS A 126 -8.61 -26.20 -9.07
CA LYS A 126 -9.53 -26.29 -10.19
C LYS A 126 -10.98 -26.71 -9.84
N LYS A 127 -11.29 -26.94 -8.57
CA LYS A 127 -12.63 -27.26 -8.10
C LYS A 127 -13.36 -26.08 -7.48
N LEU A 128 -12.60 -25.08 -7.02
CA LEU A 128 -13.12 -23.89 -6.37
C LEU A 128 -12.81 -22.65 -7.21
N ASP A 129 -13.86 -21.98 -7.67
CA ASP A 129 -13.74 -20.73 -8.41
C ASP A 129 -13.34 -19.57 -7.48
N ARG A 130 -12.52 -18.67 -8.01
CA ARG A 130 -12.27 -17.41 -7.35
C ARG A 130 -13.47 -16.47 -7.49
N MET A 131 -13.62 -15.58 -6.51
CA MET A 131 -14.65 -14.54 -6.56
C MET A 131 -14.46 -13.67 -7.80
N LYS A 132 -15.43 -13.72 -8.73
CA LYS A 132 -15.43 -12.92 -9.96
C LYS A 132 -15.73 -11.45 -9.66
N GLY A 133 -15.21 -10.54 -10.49
CA GLY A 133 -15.41 -9.10 -10.31
C GLY A 133 -14.67 -8.48 -9.12
N ALA A 134 -13.68 -9.18 -8.53
CA ALA A 134 -12.90 -8.66 -7.40
C ALA A 134 -12.12 -7.37 -7.70
N ASN A 135 -11.79 -7.12 -8.97
CA ASN A 135 -11.12 -5.88 -9.41
C ASN A 135 -12.12 -4.75 -9.69
N GLU A 136 -13.39 -5.06 -9.86
CA GLU A 136 -14.47 -4.11 -10.11
C GLU A 136 -15.00 -3.50 -8.82
N GLU A 137 -14.89 -4.19 -7.70
CA GLU A 137 -15.14 -3.67 -6.35
C GLU A 137 -14.02 -2.71 -5.93
N LYS A 138 -13.82 -1.64 -6.69
CA LYS A 138 -12.92 -0.58 -6.25
C LYS A 138 -13.61 0.20 -5.13
N ILE A 139 -13.29 -0.14 -3.89
CA ILE A 139 -13.48 0.78 -2.78
C ILE A 139 -12.47 1.90 -3.00
N ILE A 140 -12.95 2.97 -3.65
CA ILE A 140 -12.09 4.12 -3.97
C ILE A 140 -12.00 4.99 -2.70
N ASN A 141 -11.20 4.56 -1.75
CA ASN A 141 -10.75 5.39 -0.63
C ASN A 141 -9.47 6.14 -1.02
N SER A 142 -9.44 6.72 -2.21
CA SER A 142 -8.27 7.48 -2.63
C SER A 142 -8.72 8.79 -3.24
N TYR A 143 -8.16 9.84 -2.70
CA TYR A 143 -8.39 11.20 -3.14
C TYR A 143 -7.42 11.55 -4.26
N TYR A 144 -7.89 12.35 -5.21
CA TYR A 144 -7.09 13.05 -6.19
C TYR A 144 -7.32 14.53 -5.93
N LEU A 145 -6.31 15.21 -5.41
CA LEU A 145 -6.40 16.62 -5.11
C LEU A 145 -6.24 17.44 -6.40
N ASP A 146 -6.96 18.53 -6.49
CA ASP A 146 -6.75 19.55 -7.51
C ASP A 146 -5.74 20.61 -7.06
N ASP A 147 -5.41 21.55 -7.97
CA ASP A 147 -4.42 22.59 -7.69
C ASP A 147 -4.84 23.49 -6.50
N GLU A 148 -6.12 23.81 -6.37
CA GLU A 148 -6.63 24.65 -5.26
C GLU A 148 -6.45 23.93 -3.91
N GLN A 149 -6.77 22.65 -3.86
CA GLN A 149 -6.60 21.82 -2.67
C GLN A 149 -5.12 21.62 -2.29
N MET A 150 -4.26 21.38 -3.28
CA MET A 150 -2.81 21.27 -3.06
C MET A 150 -2.22 22.59 -2.54
N ASN A 151 -2.63 23.72 -3.11
CA ASN A 151 -2.21 25.05 -2.67
C ASN A 151 -2.71 25.34 -1.25
N LEU A 152 -3.97 25.03 -0.92
CA LEU A 152 -4.51 25.22 0.42
C LEU A 152 -3.73 24.42 1.47
N ILE A 153 -3.42 23.17 1.19
CA ILE A 153 -2.56 22.36 2.08
C ILE A 153 -1.19 23.02 2.24
N THR A 154 -0.54 23.38 1.15
CA THR A 154 0.81 23.98 1.18
C THR A 154 0.84 25.28 1.99
N GLU A 155 -0.11 26.17 1.78
CA GLU A 155 -0.19 27.44 2.53
C GLU A 155 -0.55 27.22 4.01
N THR A 156 -1.44 26.28 4.31
CA THR A 156 -1.76 25.93 5.70
C THR A 156 -0.54 25.35 6.42
N LEU A 157 0.22 24.47 5.75
CA LEU A 157 1.45 23.92 6.33
C LEU A 157 2.51 25.00 6.61
N LYS A 158 2.55 26.09 5.83
CA LYS A 158 3.47 27.21 6.08
C LYS A 158 3.06 28.02 7.30
N THR A 159 1.78 28.22 7.53
CA THR A 159 1.24 29.24 8.44
C THR A 159 0.67 28.68 9.76
N ASP A 160 0.18 27.43 9.78
CA ASP A 160 -0.41 26.84 10.98
C ASP A 160 0.70 26.18 11.85
N PRO A 161 0.92 26.68 13.09
CA PRO A 161 1.96 26.18 13.99
C PRO A 161 1.76 24.72 14.45
N LYS A 162 0.61 24.10 14.15
CA LYS A 162 0.40 22.67 14.39
C LYS A 162 1.30 21.78 13.53
N PHE A 163 1.83 22.31 12.43
CA PHE A 163 2.69 21.58 11.49
C PHE A 163 4.13 22.04 11.61
N ASP A 164 5.02 21.09 11.86
CA ASP A 164 6.44 21.35 11.92
C ASP A 164 7.12 21.27 10.52
N ILE A 165 8.40 21.54 10.47
CA ILE A 165 9.20 21.49 9.23
C ILE A 165 9.17 20.09 8.57
N GLN A 166 9.08 19.01 9.36
CA GLN A 166 9.03 17.67 8.82
C GLN A 166 7.66 17.36 8.16
N ASP A 167 6.55 17.96 8.63
CA ASP A 167 5.24 17.85 7.97
C ASP A 167 5.30 18.51 6.58
N LYS A 168 5.92 19.70 6.49
CA LYS A 168 6.15 20.41 5.22
C LYS A 168 7.00 19.59 4.25
N LEU A 169 8.10 19.03 4.73
CA LEU A 169 8.99 18.17 3.95
C LEU A 169 8.34 16.88 3.49
N ILE A 170 7.57 16.20 4.34
CA ILE A 170 6.82 14.99 3.96
C ILE A 170 5.86 15.30 2.82
N TRP A 171 5.08 16.38 2.95
CA TRP A 171 4.14 16.81 1.93
C TRP A 171 4.84 17.14 0.61
N SER A 172 5.83 18.03 0.65
CA SER A 172 6.52 18.55 -0.53
C SER A 172 7.27 17.43 -1.28
N ILE A 173 8.15 16.68 -0.61
CA ILE A 173 8.94 15.63 -1.24
C ILE A 173 8.04 14.51 -1.79
N MET A 174 6.94 14.16 -1.11
CA MET A 174 6.02 13.15 -1.63
C MET A 174 5.27 13.62 -2.87
N LEU A 175 4.93 14.90 -2.94
CA LEU A 175 4.24 15.48 -4.09
C LEU A 175 5.21 15.61 -5.27
N ASP A 176 6.44 16.09 -5.03
CA ASP A 176 7.47 16.26 -6.04
C ASP A 176 7.91 14.94 -6.69
N SER A 177 8.15 13.93 -5.87
CA SER A 177 8.74 12.67 -6.33
C SER A 177 7.73 11.58 -6.67
N ALA A 178 6.50 11.73 -6.23
CA ALA A 178 5.48 10.67 -6.27
C ALA A 178 5.94 9.31 -5.70
N ASN A 179 7.01 9.27 -4.91
CA ASN A 179 7.56 8.02 -4.39
C ASN A 179 6.66 7.39 -3.32
N ARG A 180 6.81 6.08 -3.11
CA ARG A 180 6.06 5.36 -2.06
C ARG A 180 6.58 5.77 -0.69
N ILE A 181 5.69 5.80 0.31
CA ILE A 181 6.06 6.05 1.72
C ILE A 181 7.23 5.19 2.19
N GLY A 182 7.44 4.03 1.57
CA GLY A 182 8.55 3.15 1.86
C GLY A 182 9.92 3.68 1.44
N ALA A 183 9.99 4.48 0.38
CA ALA A 183 11.18 5.21 -0.03
C ALA A 183 11.36 6.44 0.87
N ILE A 184 10.30 7.24 1.03
CA ILE A 184 10.30 8.46 1.86
C ILE A 184 10.82 8.18 3.28
N SER A 185 10.37 7.08 3.92
CA SER A 185 10.81 6.72 5.27
C SER A 185 12.28 6.29 5.37
N LYS A 186 12.98 6.18 4.27
CA LYS A 186 14.39 5.74 4.21
C LYS A 186 15.34 6.81 3.69
N LEU A 187 14.85 8.02 3.51
CA LEU A 187 15.69 9.13 3.12
C LEU A 187 16.74 9.39 4.22
N THR A 188 17.99 9.50 3.81
CA THR A 188 19.13 9.80 4.69
C THR A 188 19.84 11.05 4.22
N ILE A 189 20.55 11.70 5.12
CA ILE A 189 21.35 12.88 4.78
C ILE A 189 22.51 12.47 3.88
N GLN A 190 23.10 11.30 4.11
CA GLN A 190 24.17 10.76 3.27
C GLN A 190 23.74 10.52 1.81
N ALA A 191 22.44 10.22 1.56
CA ALA A 191 21.92 10.00 0.22
C ALA A 191 21.56 11.31 -0.52
N LEU A 192 21.60 12.45 0.18
CA LEU A 192 21.18 13.75 -0.34
C LEU A 192 22.22 14.34 -1.28
N ASP A 193 21.80 14.69 -2.47
CA ASP A 193 22.51 15.46 -3.48
C ASP A 193 21.76 16.78 -3.72
N LEU A 194 22.23 17.85 -3.12
CA LEU A 194 21.62 19.18 -3.21
C LEU A 194 21.86 19.84 -4.56
N GLU A 195 22.91 19.47 -5.29
CA GLU A 195 23.22 20.03 -6.60
C GLU A 195 22.23 19.51 -7.65
N ASN A 196 22.03 18.19 -7.66
CA ASN A 196 21.09 17.52 -8.58
C ASN A 196 19.66 17.43 -8.03
N MET A 197 19.40 17.95 -6.83
CA MET A 197 18.08 17.94 -6.17
C MET A 197 17.45 16.55 -6.09
N VAL A 198 18.21 15.57 -5.58
CA VAL A 198 17.80 14.17 -5.52
C VAL A 198 18.36 13.47 -4.28
N PHE A 199 17.63 12.50 -3.77
CA PHE A 199 18.19 11.48 -2.86
C PHE A 199 18.48 10.23 -3.69
N ASN A 200 19.75 9.82 -3.71
CA ASN A 200 20.22 8.71 -4.51
C ASN A 200 20.10 7.37 -3.79
N ASP A 201 19.99 6.29 -4.57
CA ASP A 201 20.14 4.90 -4.09
C ASP A 201 19.17 4.47 -3.00
N ILE A 202 17.97 5.04 -2.94
CA ILE A 202 16.96 4.70 -1.93
C ILE A 202 16.39 3.31 -2.19
N ARG A 203 16.65 2.38 -1.28
CA ARG A 203 16.26 0.97 -1.43
C ARG A 203 14.77 0.75 -1.19
N GLU A 204 14.02 0.36 -2.22
CA GLU A 204 12.61 -0.06 -2.16
C GLU A 204 12.42 -1.57 -1.92
N LYS A 205 11.16 -2.03 -2.05
CA LYS A 205 10.79 -3.47 -1.99
C LYS A 205 11.59 -4.27 -3.03
N ARG A 206 12.02 -5.48 -2.66
CA ARG A 206 12.78 -6.43 -3.50
C ARG A 206 14.17 -5.95 -3.92
N GLY A 207 14.77 -5.03 -3.14
CA GLY A 207 16.13 -4.57 -3.40
C GLY A 207 16.26 -3.54 -4.53
N TYR A 208 15.17 -3.11 -5.18
CA TYR A 208 15.22 -2.03 -6.16
C TYR A 208 15.68 -0.73 -5.51
N LYS A 209 16.58 -0.04 -6.19
CA LYS A 209 16.99 1.30 -5.84
C LYS A 209 16.19 2.29 -6.66
N VAL A 210 15.75 3.36 -6.02
CA VAL A 210 15.04 4.47 -6.66
C VAL A 210 15.68 5.78 -6.27
N GLU A 211 15.54 6.77 -7.11
CA GLU A 211 15.83 8.15 -6.84
C GLU A 211 14.59 8.86 -6.33
N VAL A 212 14.77 9.80 -5.40
CA VAL A 212 13.70 10.65 -4.89
C VAL A 212 14.05 12.09 -5.19
N ALA A 213 13.58 12.56 -6.34
CA ALA A 213 13.81 13.93 -6.78
C ALA A 213 12.91 14.91 -6.01
N PHE A 214 13.35 16.17 -5.92
CA PHE A 214 12.64 17.25 -5.27
C PHE A 214 12.89 18.58 -5.99
N ASN A 215 12.03 19.56 -5.75
CA ASN A 215 12.09 20.88 -6.37
C ASN A 215 12.81 21.92 -5.48
N ASP A 216 12.90 23.17 -5.96
CA ASP A 216 13.56 24.26 -5.23
C ASP A 216 12.90 24.54 -3.88
N TYR A 217 11.57 24.50 -3.79
CA TYR A 217 10.88 24.72 -2.51
C TYR A 217 11.21 23.61 -1.49
N SER A 218 11.24 22.35 -1.91
CA SER A 218 11.69 21.26 -1.05
C SER A 218 13.15 21.41 -0.65
N LYS A 219 14.00 21.91 -1.54
CA LYS A 219 15.41 22.21 -1.26
C LYS A 219 15.56 23.25 -0.16
N GLU A 220 14.81 24.34 -0.21
CA GLU A 220 14.78 25.36 0.83
C GLU A 220 14.39 24.77 2.19
N LEU A 221 13.33 23.97 2.23
CA LEU A 221 12.88 23.29 3.44
C LEU A 221 13.92 22.28 3.97
N ILE A 222 14.63 21.58 3.08
CA ILE A 222 15.71 20.66 3.47
C ILE A 222 16.84 21.44 4.13
N LEU A 223 17.27 22.55 3.54
CA LEU A 223 18.33 23.38 4.11
C LEU A 223 17.94 23.94 5.48
N GLU A 224 16.72 24.48 5.62
CA GLU A 224 16.18 24.93 6.90
C GLU A 224 16.19 23.80 7.94
N TRP A 225 15.74 22.59 7.56
CA TRP A 225 15.73 21.44 8.43
C TRP A 225 17.13 21.00 8.85
N LEU A 226 18.11 21.04 7.92
CA LEU A 226 19.49 20.70 8.23
C LEU A 226 20.12 21.69 9.22
N GLU A 227 19.82 22.99 9.14
CA GLU A 227 20.24 23.96 10.13
C GLU A 227 19.62 23.69 11.50
N MET A 228 18.31 23.47 11.56
CA MET A 228 17.64 23.11 12.82
C MET A 228 18.22 21.85 13.47
N ARG A 229 18.65 20.87 12.66
CA ARG A 229 19.27 19.63 13.15
C ARG A 229 20.62 19.85 13.82
N LYS A 230 21.40 20.88 13.43
CA LYS A 230 22.67 21.19 14.05
C LYS A 230 22.53 21.62 15.52
N GLU A 231 21.39 22.22 15.86
CA GLU A 231 21.08 22.68 17.22
C GLU A 231 20.50 21.54 18.11
N MET A 232 20.40 20.31 17.59
CA MET A 232 19.85 19.18 18.32
C MET A 232 20.93 18.39 19.03
N ASP A 233 20.92 18.42 20.35
CA ASP A 233 21.89 17.66 21.18
C ASP A 233 21.76 16.15 20.97
N ASN A 234 22.88 15.46 20.86
CA ASN A 234 22.98 13.99 20.73
C ASN A 234 22.22 13.39 19.53
N LEU A 235 22.13 14.13 18.42
CA LEU A 235 21.52 13.63 17.19
C LEU A 235 22.54 12.87 16.33
N GLU A 236 22.61 11.54 16.49
CA GLU A 236 23.48 10.66 15.71
C GLU A 236 22.77 9.94 14.55
N VAL A 237 21.50 10.28 14.29
CA VAL A 237 20.65 9.60 13.31
C VAL A 237 20.83 10.23 11.93
N ASP A 238 21.26 9.43 10.94
CA ASP A 238 21.44 9.88 9.54
C ASP A 238 20.11 10.04 8.77
N SER A 239 18.98 9.51 9.28
CA SER A 239 17.68 9.62 8.60
C SER A 239 17.23 11.08 8.50
N LEU A 240 16.68 11.46 7.33
CA LEU A 240 16.10 12.80 7.13
C LEU A 240 14.95 13.05 8.11
N PHE A 241 14.05 12.08 8.24
CA PHE A 241 12.89 12.15 9.14
C PHE A 241 13.17 11.44 10.45
N ILE A 242 13.04 12.17 11.54
CA ILE A 242 13.36 11.69 12.89
C ILE A 242 12.19 11.90 13.86
N THR A 243 12.14 11.08 14.88
CA THR A 243 11.23 11.23 16.02
C THR A 243 12.01 11.07 17.32
N LYS A 244 11.59 11.75 18.38
CA LYS A 244 12.18 11.63 19.72
C LYS A 244 11.29 10.72 20.57
N TYR A 245 11.88 9.66 21.13
CA TYR A 245 11.17 8.73 22.02
C TYR A 245 12.08 8.32 23.18
N GLY A 246 11.60 8.47 24.40
CA GLY A 246 12.40 8.17 25.61
C GLY A 246 13.68 9.02 25.72
N GLY A 247 13.69 10.23 25.18
CA GLY A 247 14.86 11.10 25.17
C GLY A 247 15.81 10.91 23.98
N GLU A 248 15.70 9.82 23.24
CA GLU A 248 16.57 9.47 22.12
C GLU A 248 15.92 9.81 20.77
N TYR A 249 16.74 10.27 19.80
CA TYR A 249 16.33 10.43 18.42
C TYR A 249 16.42 9.11 17.67
N ARG A 250 15.40 8.83 16.85
CA ARG A 250 15.31 7.61 16.03
C ARG A 250 14.73 7.95 14.66
N GLN A 251 15.04 7.13 13.69
CA GLN A 251 14.38 7.20 12.38
C GLN A 251 12.86 7.14 12.54
N MET A 252 12.15 8.07 11.88
CA MET A 252 10.70 8.09 11.88
C MET A 252 10.15 6.84 11.17
N SER A 253 9.23 6.13 11.82
CA SER A 253 8.61 4.95 11.25
C SER A 253 7.66 5.31 10.11
N LYS A 254 7.37 4.35 9.21
CA LYS A 254 6.33 4.53 8.19
C LYS A 254 4.96 4.82 8.79
N GLY A 255 4.65 4.21 9.93
CA GLY A 255 3.41 4.47 10.65
C GLY A 255 3.33 5.92 11.08
N THR A 256 4.39 6.44 11.70
CA THR A 256 4.46 7.84 12.13
C THR A 256 4.37 8.82 10.95
N ILE A 257 5.04 8.53 9.82
CA ILE A 257 4.88 9.34 8.59
C ILE A 257 3.44 9.28 8.10
N GLN A 258 2.80 8.10 8.13
CA GLN A 258 1.41 7.95 7.72
C GLN A 258 0.46 8.74 8.64
N ASP A 259 0.70 8.74 9.95
CA ASP A 259 -0.11 9.50 10.91
C ASP A 259 0.01 11.02 10.64
N ARG A 260 1.21 11.51 10.32
CA ARG A 260 1.44 12.90 9.89
C ARG A 260 0.70 13.24 8.59
N VAL A 261 0.73 12.35 7.60
CA VAL A 261 -0.02 12.53 6.35
C VAL A 261 -1.53 12.53 6.61
N THR A 262 -2.03 11.69 7.52
CA THR A 262 -3.45 11.71 7.90
C THR A 262 -3.84 13.06 8.52
N LYS A 263 -2.99 13.61 9.42
CA LYS A 263 -3.16 14.94 10.00
C LYS A 263 -3.16 16.05 8.93
N ILE A 264 -2.31 15.94 7.89
CA ILE A 264 -2.34 16.88 6.74
C ILE A 264 -3.68 16.80 6.01
N GLY A 265 -4.27 15.62 5.87
CA GLY A 265 -5.58 15.44 5.25
C GLY A 265 -6.73 16.11 5.98
N GLU A 266 -6.59 16.32 7.30
CA GLU A 266 -7.58 17.04 8.13
C GLU A 266 -7.78 18.50 7.69
N ILE A 267 -6.76 19.13 7.04
CA ILE A 267 -6.86 20.48 6.46
C ILE A 267 -8.05 20.58 5.49
N LEU A 268 -8.30 19.51 4.74
CA LEU A 268 -9.43 19.43 3.80
C LEU A 268 -10.62 18.64 4.33
N GLY A 269 -10.63 18.27 5.63
CA GLY A 269 -11.67 17.43 6.21
C GLY A 269 -11.76 16.04 5.58
N LEU A 270 -10.63 15.51 5.07
CA LEU A 270 -10.59 14.21 4.38
C LEU A 270 -10.35 13.08 5.38
N ASP A 271 -11.38 12.28 5.62
CA ASP A 271 -11.25 11.01 6.35
C ASP A 271 -10.38 10.03 5.53
N ASP A 272 -9.51 9.25 6.19
CA ASP A 272 -8.67 8.22 5.58
C ASP A 272 -7.64 8.75 4.54
N PHE A 273 -7.26 10.04 4.60
CA PHE A 273 -6.18 10.56 3.76
C PHE A 273 -4.85 9.87 4.12
N HIS A 274 -4.13 9.43 3.10
CA HIS A 274 -2.93 8.62 3.31
C HIS A 274 -1.89 8.87 2.21
N ALA A 275 -0.65 8.47 2.47
CA ALA A 275 0.49 8.68 1.60
C ALA A 275 0.25 8.27 0.12
N HIS A 276 -0.56 7.23 -0.11
CA HIS A 276 -0.90 6.82 -1.47
C HIS A 276 -1.81 7.82 -2.19
N CYS A 277 -2.59 8.63 -1.45
CA CYS A 277 -3.39 9.71 -2.03
C CYS A 277 -2.49 10.81 -2.61
N ILE A 278 -1.43 11.21 -1.87
CA ILE A 278 -0.44 12.19 -2.37
C ILE A 278 0.21 11.68 -3.65
N ARG A 279 0.67 10.43 -3.64
CA ARG A 279 1.27 9.81 -4.83
C ARG A 279 0.30 9.73 -6.00
N LYS A 280 -0.97 9.41 -5.79
CA LYS A 280 -1.98 9.41 -6.84
C LYS A 280 -2.22 10.80 -7.40
N THR A 281 -2.29 11.79 -6.53
CA THR A 281 -2.40 13.21 -6.90
C THR A 281 -1.23 13.61 -7.79
N ALA A 282 0.01 13.38 -7.36
CA ALA A 282 1.21 13.75 -8.11
C ALA A 282 1.27 13.10 -9.51
N LEU A 283 1.03 11.79 -9.61
CA LEU A 283 1.05 11.08 -10.88
C LEU A 283 -0.09 11.49 -11.80
N ASN A 284 -1.28 11.76 -11.26
CA ASN A 284 -2.41 12.25 -12.01
C ASN A 284 -2.19 13.68 -12.51
N ASP A 285 -1.58 14.54 -11.68
CA ASP A 285 -1.25 15.92 -12.01
C ASP A 285 -0.27 15.99 -13.19
N ILE A 286 0.82 15.22 -13.16
CA ILE A 286 1.76 15.10 -14.28
C ILE A 286 1.03 14.67 -15.56
N TYR A 287 0.19 13.63 -15.48
CA TYR A 287 -0.56 13.18 -16.65
C TYR A 287 -1.55 14.25 -17.16
N VAL A 288 -2.22 14.95 -16.28
CA VAL A 288 -3.18 16.01 -16.68
C VAL A 288 -2.48 17.19 -17.36
N LYS A 289 -1.30 17.58 -16.83
CA LYS A 289 -0.53 18.72 -17.34
C LYS A 289 0.24 18.40 -18.62
N THR A 290 0.79 17.20 -18.76
CA THR A 290 1.65 16.82 -19.89
C THR A 290 0.92 16.00 -20.95
N GLY A 291 -0.13 15.28 -20.62
CA GLY A 291 -0.76 14.27 -21.47
C GLY A 291 0.07 12.99 -21.63
N ASP A 292 1.25 12.93 -21.00
CA ASP A 292 2.19 11.81 -21.15
C ASP A 292 2.07 10.81 -19.99
N LEU A 293 1.53 9.66 -20.32
CA LEU A 293 1.36 8.56 -19.36
C LEU A 293 2.67 7.83 -19.08
N SER A 294 3.61 7.86 -20.02
CA SER A 294 4.93 7.22 -19.87
C SER A 294 5.76 8.01 -18.86
N LEU A 295 5.76 9.33 -18.95
CA LEU A 295 6.41 10.21 -17.98
C LEU A 295 5.86 10.00 -16.56
N ALA A 296 4.53 9.93 -16.42
CA ALA A 296 3.91 9.63 -15.14
C ALA A 296 4.30 8.21 -14.61
N ALA A 297 4.47 7.24 -15.51
CA ALA A 297 4.91 5.90 -15.12
C ALA A 297 6.37 5.86 -14.65
N GLU A 298 7.25 6.59 -15.33
CA GLU A 298 8.66 6.74 -14.95
C GLU A 298 8.79 7.40 -13.58
N MET A 299 8.14 8.55 -13.37
CA MET A 299 8.10 9.23 -12.08
C MET A 299 7.58 8.30 -10.96
N GLY A 300 6.58 7.46 -11.28
CA GLY A 300 6.03 6.46 -10.37
C GLY A 300 6.93 5.24 -10.14
N ASN A 301 8.04 5.10 -10.84
CA ASN A 301 8.85 3.88 -10.85
C ASN A 301 7.97 2.63 -11.13
N HIS A 302 7.09 2.70 -12.15
CA HIS A 302 6.22 1.61 -12.56
C HIS A 302 6.84 0.83 -13.72
N LYS A 303 6.90 -0.48 -13.60
CA LYS A 303 7.37 -1.37 -14.67
C LYS A 303 6.45 -1.40 -15.90
N SER A 304 5.20 -0.99 -15.74
CA SER A 304 4.19 -0.99 -16.79
C SER A 304 3.36 0.29 -16.71
N VAL A 305 3.22 0.94 -17.84
CA VAL A 305 2.36 2.10 -18.05
C VAL A 305 0.90 1.80 -17.69
N GLU A 306 0.45 0.55 -17.93
CA GLU A 306 -0.90 0.10 -17.58
C GLU A 306 -1.15 0.13 -16.06
N THR A 307 -0.12 -0.10 -15.24
CA THR A 307 -0.22 0.07 -13.78
C THR A 307 -0.54 1.51 -13.42
N THR A 308 0.10 2.48 -14.08
CA THR A 308 -0.16 3.92 -13.89
C THR A 308 -1.58 4.25 -14.29
N ARG A 309 -1.97 3.87 -15.50
CA ARG A 309 -3.30 4.13 -16.06
C ARG A 309 -4.43 3.60 -15.17
N SER A 310 -4.35 2.33 -14.79
CA SER A 310 -5.45 1.67 -14.08
C SER A 310 -5.53 2.03 -12.59
N SER A 311 -4.41 2.39 -11.96
CA SER A 311 -4.33 2.54 -10.50
C SER A 311 -4.08 3.96 -10.01
N TYR A 312 -3.54 4.85 -10.85
CA TYR A 312 -3.08 6.17 -10.44
C TYR A 312 -3.71 7.34 -11.22
N ILE A 313 -4.31 7.09 -12.38
CA ILE A 313 -4.98 8.14 -13.13
C ILE A 313 -6.47 8.17 -12.74
N LYS A 314 -6.98 9.38 -12.50
CA LYS A 314 -8.40 9.59 -12.20
C LYS A 314 -9.26 9.13 -13.38
N PRO A 315 -10.20 8.21 -13.18
CA PRO A 315 -11.10 7.78 -14.22
C PRO A 315 -11.88 8.99 -14.78
N GLN A 316 -11.83 9.17 -16.09
CA GLN A 316 -12.60 10.24 -16.74
C GLN A 316 -14.01 9.76 -17.04
N THR A 317 -14.98 10.62 -16.81
CA THR A 317 -16.37 10.38 -17.22
C THR A 317 -16.50 10.44 -18.73
N LYS A 318 -17.51 9.78 -19.28
CA LYS A 318 -17.83 9.86 -20.73
C LYS A 318 -18.04 11.31 -21.19
N ALA A 319 -18.57 12.17 -20.32
CA ALA A 319 -18.79 13.59 -20.60
C ALA A 319 -17.47 14.35 -20.71
N GLU A 320 -16.53 14.14 -19.76
CA GLU A 320 -15.20 14.77 -19.80
C GLU A 320 -14.40 14.35 -21.03
N VAL A 321 -14.42 13.07 -21.38
CA VAL A 321 -13.77 12.55 -22.61
C VAL A 321 -14.37 13.23 -23.84
N ARG A 322 -15.71 13.33 -23.94
CA ARG A 322 -16.37 14.02 -25.06
C ARG A 322 -15.98 15.48 -25.17
N GLN A 323 -15.96 16.21 -24.05
CA GLN A 323 -15.54 17.62 -24.04
C GLN A 323 -14.08 17.79 -24.48
N LYS A 324 -13.16 16.94 -24.04
CA LYS A 324 -11.76 16.96 -24.50
C LYS A 324 -11.65 16.74 -26.01
N ILE A 325 -12.40 15.77 -26.57
CA ILE A 325 -12.41 15.50 -28.01
C ILE A 325 -12.94 16.72 -28.77
N ILE A 326 -14.01 17.37 -28.30
CA ILE A 326 -14.56 18.59 -28.94
C ILE A 326 -13.54 19.72 -28.94
N LYS A 327 -12.92 20.03 -27.79
CA LYS A 327 -11.88 21.06 -27.65
C LYS A 327 -10.67 20.79 -28.57
N MET A 328 -10.25 19.53 -28.66
CA MET A 328 -9.14 19.14 -29.52
C MET A 328 -9.48 19.35 -31.00
N LYS A 329 -10.68 18.98 -31.45
CA LYS A 329 -11.14 19.19 -32.82
C LYS A 329 -11.26 20.67 -33.15
N GLN A 330 -11.72 21.52 -32.22
CA GLN A 330 -11.78 22.97 -32.40
C GLN A 330 -10.39 23.56 -32.58
N LYS A 331 -9.41 23.21 -31.74
CA LYS A 331 -8.01 23.66 -31.88
C LYS A 331 -7.40 23.25 -33.24
N MET A 332 -7.67 22.03 -33.71
CA MET A 332 -7.20 21.55 -35.00
C MET A 332 -7.84 22.30 -36.19
N GLN A 333 -9.07 22.80 -36.02
CA GLN A 333 -9.72 23.64 -37.05
C GLN A 333 -9.19 25.07 -37.06
N GLU A 334 -8.85 25.60 -35.88
CA GLU A 334 -8.27 26.94 -35.74
C GLU A 334 -6.84 27.02 -36.30
N SER A 335 -6.02 25.96 -36.08
CA SER A 335 -4.67 25.89 -36.66
C SER A 335 -4.70 25.81 -38.18
N LYS A 336 -5.64 25.06 -38.80
CA LYS A 336 -5.82 24.95 -40.23
C LYS A 336 -6.37 26.23 -40.90
N LYS A 337 -6.86 27.21 -40.15
CA LYS A 337 -7.32 28.49 -40.64
C LYS A 337 -6.23 29.57 -40.59
N LYS A 338 -5.10 29.29 -39.95
CA LYS A 338 -3.97 30.22 -39.82
C LYS A 338 -2.82 29.91 -40.77
N ASP A 339 -2.84 28.76 -41.42
CA ASP A 339 -2.04 28.39 -42.58
C ASP A 339 -2.82 28.66 -43.87
#